data_7697119f88ba539e9e7f6f49a3738796
#
_entry.id   7697119f88ba539e9e7f6f49a3738796
#
_cell.length_a   1.000
_cell.length_b   1.000
_cell.length_c   1.000
_cell.angle_alpha   90.00
_cell.angle_beta   90.00
_cell.angle_gamma   90.00
#
_symmetry.space_group_name_H-M   'P 1'
#
loop_
_entity.id
_entity.type
_entity.pdbx_description
1 polymer ?
#
loop_
_entity_poly.entity_id
_entity_poly.type
_entity_poly.pdbx_seq_one_letter_code
_entity_poly.pdbx_strand_id
1 'polypeptide(L)'
;MELASNDEASQAIRAMNGYAFDKKHRFLMSRLTDVERLANMDESYTDPEEEPFQQRGHLRSWLMDPLGRDQLVMCARDDVIVSWHSRMGQPDEAHKRTRWTESYVQWSPQGMYLATFHLQGIALWGGPTWERIMRYPHPGVRLVDFSPDEKYMVTWSPEPIQVPDNAPQGPQFFAPEDEGNRVAVWDVRTGHLLRTFPILQEDTAGPNGPAMKGFSWPFLKWSGDGKYCAKVTPGKG
;
A
#
# COMPACT_ATOMS: atom_id res chain seq x y z
N MET A 1 21.18 14.52 25.99
CA MET A 1 20.90 15.92 25.63
C MET A 1 19.44 16.17 25.98
N GLU A 2 19.15 17.13 26.81
CA GLU A 2 17.79 17.57 27.11
C GLU A 2 17.46 18.75 26.22
N LEU A 3 16.29 18.73 25.60
CA LEU A 3 15.74 19.80 24.76
C LEU A 3 14.50 20.36 25.44
N ALA A 4 14.19 21.63 25.17
CA ALA A 4 13.15 22.37 25.89
C ALA A 4 11.73 21.88 25.58
N SER A 5 11.52 21.24 24.43
CA SER A 5 10.21 20.73 24.03
C SER A 5 10.30 19.44 23.21
N ASN A 6 9.18 18.70 23.15
CA ASN A 6 9.02 17.50 22.32
C ASN A 6 9.16 17.81 20.82
N ASP A 7 8.77 19.02 20.39
CA ASP A 7 8.88 19.45 18.99
C ASP A 7 10.33 19.70 18.61
N GLU A 8 11.10 20.33 19.47
CA GLU A 8 12.55 20.53 19.28
C GLU A 8 13.28 19.18 19.25
N ALA A 9 12.90 18.24 20.11
CA ALA A 9 13.45 16.88 20.10
C ALA A 9 13.13 16.15 18.78
N SER A 10 11.92 16.30 18.28
CA SER A 10 11.50 15.72 17.00
C SER A 10 12.24 16.32 15.81
N GLN A 11 12.44 17.62 15.80
CA GLN A 11 13.20 18.32 14.76
C GLN A 11 14.68 17.93 14.81
N ALA A 12 15.27 17.84 16.00
CA ALA A 12 16.66 17.41 16.17
C ALA A 12 16.88 15.98 15.66
N ILE A 13 15.97 15.05 15.96
CA ILE A 13 16.02 13.68 15.45
C ILE A 13 15.93 13.66 13.93
N ARG A 14 14.98 14.38 13.35
CA ARG A 14 14.82 14.45 11.88
C ARG A 14 16.04 15.02 11.18
N ALA A 15 16.69 16.02 11.79
CA ALA A 15 17.83 16.72 11.19
C ALA A 15 19.15 15.94 11.32
N MET A 16 19.34 15.20 12.42
CA MET A 16 20.65 14.66 12.79
C MET A 16 20.70 13.12 12.80
N ASN A 17 19.56 12.42 12.80
CA ASN A 17 19.58 10.96 12.78
C ASN A 17 20.17 10.46 11.46
N GLY A 18 21.19 9.60 11.55
CA GLY A 18 21.93 9.08 10.39
C GLY A 18 23.02 10.02 9.87
N TYR A 19 23.24 11.18 10.48
CA TYR A 19 24.33 12.09 10.12
C TYR A 19 25.69 11.39 10.24
N ALA A 20 26.47 11.42 9.15
CA ALA A 20 27.81 10.84 9.13
C ALA A 20 28.77 11.78 9.84
N PHE A 21 29.24 11.38 11.00
CA PHE A 21 30.24 12.12 11.76
C PHE A 21 31.64 11.98 11.14
N ASP A 22 31.94 10.78 10.66
CA ASP A 22 33.11 10.45 9.87
C ASP A 22 32.83 9.29 8.91
N LYS A 23 33.86 8.77 8.23
CA LYS A 23 33.72 7.66 7.27
C LYS A 23 33.19 6.35 7.86
N LYS A 24 33.28 6.19 9.20
CA LYS A 24 32.93 4.94 9.89
C LYS A 24 31.79 5.11 10.90
N HIS A 25 31.49 6.34 11.33
CA HIS A 25 30.53 6.59 12.40
C HIS A 25 29.36 7.43 11.92
N ARG A 26 28.16 6.98 12.28
CA ARG A 26 26.93 7.73 12.06
C ARG A 26 26.29 8.06 13.41
N PHE A 27 25.69 9.23 13.47
CA PHE A 27 24.97 9.69 14.64
C PHE A 27 23.59 9.06 14.64
N LEU A 28 23.26 8.28 15.66
CA LEU A 28 21.93 7.71 15.83
C LEU A 28 21.23 8.42 16.99
N MET A 29 20.04 8.92 16.74
CA MET A 29 19.22 9.60 17.74
C MET A 29 17.89 8.89 17.89
N SER A 30 17.50 8.63 19.16
CA SER A 30 16.19 8.10 19.52
C SER A 30 15.65 8.89 20.71
N ARG A 31 14.35 8.93 20.88
CA ARG A 31 13.73 9.51 22.07
C ARG A 31 13.98 8.61 23.26
N LEU A 32 14.17 9.19 24.44
CA LEU A 32 14.28 8.42 25.69
C LEU A 32 13.01 7.58 25.92
N THR A 33 11.84 8.14 25.63
CA THR A 33 10.55 7.44 25.70
C THR A 33 10.48 6.21 24.81
N ASP A 34 11.14 6.22 23.63
CA ASP A 34 11.20 5.03 22.77
C ASP A 34 12.10 3.94 23.36
N VAL A 35 13.20 4.35 24.02
CA VAL A 35 14.09 3.42 24.73
C VAL A 35 13.38 2.81 25.93
N GLU A 36 12.67 3.63 26.71
CA GLU A 36 11.88 3.15 27.86
C GLU A 36 10.75 2.21 27.41
N ARG A 37 10.07 2.53 26.31
CA ARG A 37 9.04 1.67 25.72
C ARG A 37 9.62 0.32 25.29
N LEU A 38 10.77 0.32 24.62
CA LEU A 38 11.43 -0.91 24.19
C LEU A 38 11.98 -1.72 25.37
N ALA A 39 12.50 -1.05 26.41
CA ALA A 39 12.97 -1.72 27.62
C ALA A 39 11.84 -2.37 28.44
N ASN A 40 10.63 -1.82 28.34
CA ASN A 40 9.45 -2.34 29.03
C ASN A 40 8.57 -3.23 28.15
N MET A 41 8.98 -3.51 26.91
CA MET A 41 8.29 -4.50 26.08
C MET A 41 8.52 -5.89 26.68
N ASP A 42 7.43 -6.59 26.94
CA ASP A 42 7.48 -7.98 27.36
C ASP A 42 8.17 -8.80 26.25
N GLU A 43 9.19 -9.58 26.65
CA GLU A 43 9.88 -10.47 25.70
C GLU A 43 8.98 -11.65 25.26
N SER A 44 7.87 -11.86 25.95
CA SER A 44 6.89 -12.86 25.57
C SER A 44 6.04 -12.38 24.41
N TYR A 45 6.20 -13.00 23.26
CA TYR A 45 5.26 -12.82 22.14
C TYR A 45 3.87 -13.28 22.57
N THR A 46 2.94 -12.35 22.60
CA THR A 46 1.53 -12.67 22.77
C THR A 46 0.90 -12.69 21.38
N ASP A 47 0.36 -13.83 20.97
CA ASP A 47 -0.38 -13.91 19.72
C ASP A 47 -1.50 -12.87 19.77
N PRO A 48 -1.63 -12.04 18.72
CA PRO A 48 -2.77 -11.13 18.64
C PRO A 48 -4.06 -11.94 18.67
N GLU A 49 -5.07 -11.45 19.39
CA GLU A 49 -6.39 -12.08 19.37
C GLU A 49 -6.85 -12.25 17.93
N GLU A 50 -7.10 -13.49 17.53
CA GLU A 50 -7.65 -13.78 16.21
C GLU A 50 -9.04 -13.14 16.10
N GLU A 51 -9.16 -12.15 15.23
CA GLU A 51 -10.48 -11.60 14.92
C GLU A 51 -11.39 -12.71 14.38
N PRO A 52 -12.65 -12.76 14.82
CA PRO A 52 -13.59 -13.79 14.35
C PRO A 52 -13.70 -13.72 12.82
N PHE A 53 -13.65 -14.88 12.19
CA PHE A 53 -13.76 -14.97 10.73
C PHE A 53 -15.05 -14.29 10.25
N GLN A 54 -14.90 -13.24 9.46
CA GLN A 54 -15.99 -12.59 8.75
C GLN A 54 -15.90 -12.96 7.28
N GLN A 55 -16.93 -13.64 6.78
CA GLN A 55 -17.03 -13.91 5.35
C GLN A 55 -17.20 -12.59 4.61
N ARG A 56 -16.24 -12.25 3.74
CA ARG A 56 -16.31 -11.07 2.89
C ARG A 56 -16.67 -11.46 1.47
N GLY A 57 -17.42 -10.61 0.80
CA GLY A 57 -17.66 -10.75 -0.62
C GLY A 57 -16.34 -10.60 -1.38
N HIS A 58 -16.11 -11.47 -2.34
CA HIS A 58 -14.99 -11.40 -3.28
C HIS A 58 -15.44 -11.91 -4.63
N LEU A 59 -14.65 -11.70 -5.67
CA LEU A 59 -15.01 -12.04 -7.05
C LEU A 59 -14.64 -13.46 -7.45
N ARG A 60 -13.83 -14.18 -6.67
CA ARG A 60 -13.26 -15.48 -7.08
C ARG A 60 -14.32 -16.47 -7.57
N SER A 61 -15.42 -16.63 -6.85
CA SER A 61 -16.50 -17.53 -7.25
C SER A 61 -17.21 -17.12 -8.54
N TRP A 62 -17.15 -15.85 -8.87
CA TRP A 62 -17.73 -15.25 -10.07
C TRP A 62 -16.79 -15.30 -11.26
N LEU A 63 -15.48 -15.36 -11.01
CA LEU A 63 -14.46 -15.54 -12.03
C LEU A 63 -14.32 -17.02 -12.44
N MET A 64 -14.88 -17.96 -11.67
CA MET A 64 -14.92 -19.37 -12.01
C MET A 64 -16.10 -19.65 -12.95
N ASP A 65 -15.88 -19.41 -14.22
CA ASP A 65 -16.86 -19.68 -15.26
C ASP A 65 -16.93 -21.16 -15.59
N PRO A 66 -18.12 -21.81 -15.58
CA PRO A 66 -18.28 -23.20 -15.97
C PRO A 66 -17.83 -23.50 -17.41
N LEU A 67 -17.82 -22.49 -18.27
CA LEU A 67 -17.34 -22.57 -19.67
C LEU A 67 -15.83 -22.31 -19.79
N GLY A 68 -15.12 -22.05 -18.69
CA GLY A 68 -13.68 -21.79 -18.68
C GLY A 68 -13.28 -20.53 -19.47
N ARG A 69 -14.11 -19.48 -19.46
CA ARG A 69 -13.84 -18.22 -20.12
C ARG A 69 -13.10 -17.28 -19.18
N ASP A 70 -12.28 -16.41 -19.75
CA ASP A 70 -11.62 -15.34 -19.03
C ASP A 70 -12.53 -14.11 -18.92
N GLN A 71 -12.37 -13.34 -17.85
CA GLN A 71 -12.96 -12.02 -17.72
C GLN A 71 -11.98 -10.94 -18.16
N LEU A 72 -12.53 -9.94 -18.83
CA LEU A 72 -11.85 -8.74 -19.28
C LEU A 72 -12.48 -7.52 -18.62
N VAL A 73 -11.68 -6.57 -18.22
CA VAL A 73 -12.16 -5.24 -17.83
C VAL A 73 -11.72 -4.23 -18.87
N MET A 74 -12.65 -3.43 -19.35
CA MET A 74 -12.41 -2.39 -20.35
C MET A 74 -12.84 -1.05 -19.78
N CYS A 75 -11.98 -0.04 -19.95
CA CYS A 75 -12.30 1.35 -19.64
C CYS A 75 -12.52 2.09 -20.97
N ALA A 76 -13.71 2.61 -21.18
CA ALA A 76 -14.08 3.35 -22.38
C ALA A 76 -14.73 4.68 -21.98
N ARG A 77 -13.98 5.77 -22.08
CA ARG A 77 -14.40 7.09 -21.58
C ARG A 77 -14.75 7.01 -20.07
N ASP A 78 -16.01 7.29 -19.73
CA ASP A 78 -16.50 7.25 -18.34
C ASP A 78 -17.00 5.86 -17.91
N ASP A 79 -17.11 4.92 -18.85
CA ASP A 79 -17.63 3.59 -18.56
C ASP A 79 -16.52 2.59 -18.28
N VAL A 80 -16.71 1.81 -17.25
CA VAL A 80 -15.92 0.60 -16.96
C VAL A 80 -16.84 -0.60 -17.15
N ILE A 81 -16.44 -1.49 -18.03
CA ILE A 81 -17.21 -2.66 -18.44
C ILE A 81 -16.40 -3.91 -18.13
N VAL A 82 -16.99 -4.82 -17.40
CA VAL A 82 -16.47 -6.17 -17.19
C VAL A 82 -17.24 -7.12 -18.08
N SER A 83 -16.53 -7.91 -18.86
CA SER A 83 -17.13 -8.83 -19.82
C SER A 83 -16.46 -10.17 -19.81
N TRP A 84 -17.20 -11.22 -20.13
CA TRP A 84 -16.65 -12.54 -20.42
C TRP A 84 -16.12 -12.57 -21.86
N HIS A 85 -14.93 -13.12 -22.02
CA HIS A 85 -14.34 -13.33 -23.33
C HIS A 85 -15.19 -14.36 -24.11
N SER A 86 -15.64 -13.99 -25.30
CA SER A 86 -16.32 -14.89 -26.23
C SER A 86 -15.37 -15.27 -27.35
N ARG A 87 -15.27 -16.57 -27.65
CA ARG A 87 -14.45 -17.07 -28.77
C ARG A 87 -15.02 -16.68 -30.13
N MET A 88 -16.33 -16.47 -30.19
CA MET A 88 -17.06 -16.23 -31.46
C MET A 88 -18.09 -15.13 -31.24
N GLY A 89 -17.66 -13.87 -31.37
CA GLY A 89 -18.58 -12.74 -31.33
C GLY A 89 -18.20 -11.63 -30.34
N GLN A 90 -19.19 -10.86 -29.95
CA GLN A 90 -19.03 -9.78 -28.98
C GLN A 90 -18.82 -10.37 -27.58
N PRO A 91 -17.96 -9.73 -26.73
CA PRO A 91 -17.83 -10.10 -25.31
C PRO A 91 -19.19 -10.00 -24.59
N ASP A 92 -19.49 -10.99 -23.74
CA ASP A 92 -20.70 -10.97 -22.93
C ASP A 92 -20.52 -10.03 -21.75
N GLU A 93 -21.30 -8.96 -21.66
CA GLU A 93 -21.24 -8.01 -20.57
C GLU A 93 -21.67 -8.68 -19.25
N ALA A 94 -20.78 -8.67 -18.26
CA ALA A 94 -21.04 -9.18 -16.91
C ALA A 94 -21.47 -8.04 -15.98
N HIS A 95 -20.84 -6.88 -16.08
CA HIS A 95 -21.13 -5.71 -15.25
C HIS A 95 -20.66 -4.43 -15.95
N LYS A 96 -21.45 -3.37 -15.81
CA LYS A 96 -21.10 -2.04 -16.30
C LYS A 96 -21.38 -0.98 -15.26
N ARG A 97 -20.44 -0.05 -15.08
CA ARG A 97 -20.63 1.11 -14.22
C ARG A 97 -19.95 2.34 -14.79
N THR A 98 -20.72 3.43 -14.85
CA THR A 98 -20.22 4.75 -15.28
C THR A 98 -19.51 5.42 -14.12
N ARG A 99 -18.36 6.07 -14.37
CA ARG A 99 -17.53 6.77 -13.40
C ARG A 99 -17.12 5.89 -12.21
N TRP A 100 -16.84 4.63 -12.51
CA TRP A 100 -16.43 3.68 -11.48
C TRP A 100 -14.98 3.91 -11.02
N THR A 101 -14.17 4.47 -11.87
CA THR A 101 -12.79 4.88 -11.59
C THR A 101 -12.54 6.29 -12.15
N GLU A 102 -11.56 6.97 -11.60
CA GLU A 102 -11.09 8.27 -12.13
C GLU A 102 -9.83 8.13 -13.00
N SER A 103 -9.22 6.94 -13.01
CA SER A 103 -8.00 6.68 -13.76
C SER A 103 -8.09 5.33 -14.46
N TYR A 104 -7.69 4.26 -13.83
CA TYR A 104 -7.72 2.91 -14.37
C TYR A 104 -8.22 1.92 -13.33
N VAL A 105 -8.30 0.66 -13.70
CA VAL A 105 -8.70 -0.43 -12.82
C VAL A 105 -7.64 -1.54 -12.87
N GLN A 106 -7.53 -2.30 -11.81
CA GLN A 106 -6.58 -3.40 -11.71
C GLN A 106 -7.20 -4.57 -10.97
N TRP A 107 -7.02 -5.78 -11.51
CA TRP A 107 -7.32 -7.01 -10.82
C TRP A 107 -6.27 -7.28 -9.75
N SER A 108 -6.69 -7.82 -8.61
CA SER A 108 -5.78 -8.47 -7.69
C SER A 108 -5.24 -9.78 -8.28
N PRO A 109 -4.08 -10.30 -7.83
CA PRO A 109 -3.38 -11.42 -8.48
C PRO A 109 -4.18 -12.70 -8.63
N GLN A 110 -5.06 -13.01 -7.68
CA GLN A 110 -5.94 -14.18 -7.72
C GLN A 110 -7.34 -13.85 -8.24
N GLY A 111 -7.60 -12.58 -8.59
CA GLY A 111 -8.88 -12.12 -9.06
C GLY A 111 -9.95 -12.01 -7.98
N MET A 112 -9.59 -12.01 -6.69
CA MET A 112 -10.58 -11.86 -5.62
C MET A 112 -11.18 -10.46 -5.57
N TYR A 113 -10.44 -9.44 -6.04
CA TYR A 113 -10.82 -8.05 -5.96
C TYR A 113 -10.57 -7.33 -7.27
N LEU A 114 -11.41 -6.34 -7.55
CA LEU A 114 -11.16 -5.31 -8.56
C LEU A 114 -10.84 -4.00 -7.83
N ALA A 115 -9.67 -3.42 -8.09
CA ALA A 115 -9.26 -2.13 -7.55
C ALA A 115 -9.61 -1.02 -8.53
N THR A 116 -10.22 0.06 -8.04
CA THR A 116 -10.45 1.31 -8.76
C THR A 116 -9.68 2.44 -8.13
N PHE A 117 -9.19 3.35 -8.97
CA PHE A 117 -8.32 4.45 -8.58
C PHE A 117 -9.09 5.76 -8.56
N HIS A 118 -8.98 6.47 -7.44
CA HIS A 118 -9.64 7.75 -7.17
C HIS A 118 -8.64 8.77 -6.63
N LEU A 119 -8.95 10.05 -6.74
CA LEU A 119 -8.12 11.11 -6.18
C LEU A 119 -7.90 10.93 -4.66
N GLN A 120 -8.88 10.40 -3.97
CA GLN A 120 -8.83 10.18 -2.51
C GLN A 120 -8.17 8.85 -2.11
N GLY A 121 -7.88 7.96 -3.06
CA GLY A 121 -7.29 6.66 -2.77
C GLY A 121 -7.83 5.52 -3.63
N ILE A 122 -7.79 4.31 -3.09
CA ILE A 122 -8.20 3.08 -3.74
C ILE A 122 -9.52 2.57 -3.15
N ALA A 123 -10.39 2.05 -4.00
CA ALA A 123 -11.53 1.26 -3.58
C ALA A 123 -11.42 -0.17 -4.13
N LEU A 124 -11.68 -1.16 -3.28
CA LEU A 124 -11.78 -2.56 -3.68
C LEU A 124 -13.24 -2.98 -3.79
N TRP A 125 -13.52 -3.75 -4.82
CA TRP A 125 -14.84 -4.24 -5.19
C TRP A 125 -14.83 -5.76 -5.29
N GLY A 126 -15.96 -6.35 -4.93
CA GLY A 126 -16.13 -7.79 -4.98
C GLY A 126 -17.58 -8.21 -4.86
N GLY A 127 -17.80 -9.52 -4.78
CA GLY A 127 -19.13 -10.11 -4.69
C GLY A 127 -19.89 -10.12 -6.02
N PRO A 128 -21.08 -10.74 -6.04
CA PRO A 128 -21.87 -10.92 -7.26
C PRO A 128 -22.38 -9.62 -7.87
N THR A 129 -22.61 -8.64 -7.04
CA THR A 129 -23.15 -7.34 -7.41
C THR A 129 -22.08 -6.26 -7.53
N TRP A 130 -20.81 -6.64 -7.44
CA TRP A 130 -19.68 -5.72 -7.49
C TRP A 130 -19.78 -4.63 -6.42
N GLU A 131 -20.04 -5.05 -5.19
CA GLU A 131 -20.14 -4.14 -4.05
C GLU A 131 -18.78 -3.64 -3.60
N ARG A 132 -18.77 -2.43 -3.05
CA ARG A 132 -17.56 -1.88 -2.48
C ARG A 132 -17.26 -2.57 -1.16
N ILE A 133 -16.11 -3.24 -1.10
CA ILE A 133 -15.64 -3.97 0.07
C ILE A 133 -14.91 -3.02 1.03
N MET A 134 -13.94 -2.24 0.50
CA MET A 134 -13.06 -1.40 1.31
C MET A 134 -12.59 -0.17 0.55
N ARG A 135 -12.25 0.87 1.29
CA ARG A 135 -11.52 2.05 0.81
C ARG A 135 -10.22 2.21 1.57
N TYR A 136 -9.18 2.65 0.86
CA TYR A 136 -7.86 2.93 1.40
C TYR A 136 -7.53 4.39 1.09
N PRO A 137 -7.51 5.25 2.12
CA PRO A 137 -7.34 6.69 1.95
C PRO A 137 -5.87 7.02 1.70
N HIS A 138 -5.44 6.97 0.46
CA HIS A 138 -4.12 7.40 0.02
C HIS A 138 -4.27 8.39 -1.15
N PRO A 139 -4.32 9.70 -0.89
CA PRO A 139 -4.56 10.70 -1.92
C PRO A 139 -3.51 10.67 -3.02
N GLY A 140 -3.95 10.87 -4.25
CA GLY A 140 -3.05 10.93 -5.40
C GLY A 140 -2.37 9.63 -5.79
N VAL A 141 -2.80 8.48 -5.25
CA VAL A 141 -2.23 7.17 -5.56
C VAL A 141 -2.20 6.90 -7.07
N ARG A 142 -1.06 6.37 -7.55
CA ARG A 142 -0.83 6.07 -8.97
C ARG A 142 -0.51 4.61 -9.23
N LEU A 143 0.11 3.94 -8.27
CA LEU A 143 0.53 2.55 -8.42
C LEU A 143 0.03 1.72 -7.24
N VAL A 144 -0.40 0.52 -7.55
CA VAL A 144 -0.83 -0.49 -6.58
C VAL A 144 -0.14 -1.80 -6.90
N ASP A 145 0.29 -2.49 -5.87
CA ASP A 145 0.78 -3.86 -5.92
C ASP A 145 0.12 -4.68 -4.81
N PHE A 146 -0.04 -5.96 -5.03
CA PHE A 146 -0.62 -6.87 -4.05
C PHE A 146 0.37 -7.98 -3.70
N SER A 147 0.31 -8.45 -2.47
CA SER A 147 0.94 -9.73 -2.16
C SER A 147 0.27 -10.86 -2.97
N PRO A 148 1.00 -11.94 -3.32
CA PRO A 148 0.44 -13.05 -4.10
C PRO A 148 -0.77 -13.74 -3.46
N ASP A 149 -0.87 -13.69 -2.13
CA ASP A 149 -1.99 -14.23 -1.35
C ASP A 149 -3.11 -13.21 -1.11
N GLU A 150 -2.96 -11.98 -1.67
CA GLU A 150 -3.92 -10.87 -1.56
C GLU A 150 -4.23 -10.38 -0.14
N LYS A 151 -3.38 -10.72 0.82
CA LYS A 151 -3.52 -10.21 2.19
C LYS A 151 -3.07 -8.77 2.34
N TYR A 152 -2.08 -8.37 1.56
CA TYR A 152 -1.47 -7.06 1.65
C TYR A 152 -1.56 -6.33 0.32
N MET A 153 -1.71 -5.03 0.42
CA MET A 153 -1.69 -4.11 -0.71
C MET A 153 -0.68 -3.00 -0.45
N VAL A 154 0.13 -2.71 -1.44
CA VAL A 154 1.10 -1.61 -1.42
C VAL A 154 0.61 -0.53 -2.37
N THR A 155 0.52 0.69 -1.90
CA THR A 155 0.11 1.85 -2.69
C THR A 155 1.22 2.88 -2.74
N TRP A 156 1.33 3.58 -3.86
CA TRP A 156 2.30 4.66 -4.03
C TRP A 156 1.65 5.90 -4.63
N SER A 157 2.03 7.06 -4.09
CA SER A 157 1.68 8.37 -4.62
C SER A 157 2.95 9.17 -5.00
N PRO A 158 2.94 9.91 -6.11
CA PRO A 158 4.00 10.85 -6.44
C PRO A 158 4.07 12.03 -5.45
N GLU A 159 2.98 12.30 -4.76
CA GLU A 159 2.90 13.34 -3.75
C GLU A 159 3.13 12.74 -2.35
N PRO A 160 3.85 13.46 -1.47
CA PRO A 160 4.03 13.02 -0.10
C PRO A 160 2.69 13.04 0.64
N ILE A 161 2.52 12.08 1.54
CA ILE A 161 1.39 12.05 2.48
C ILE A 161 1.41 13.34 3.30
N GLN A 162 0.26 14.00 3.37
CA GLN A 162 0.01 15.15 4.21
C GLN A 162 -1.03 14.76 5.27
N VAL A 163 -0.71 15.02 6.53
CA VAL A 163 -1.59 14.72 7.65
C VAL A 163 -2.09 16.03 8.26
N PRO A 164 -3.33 16.46 7.99
CA PRO A 164 -3.90 17.64 8.60
C PRO A 164 -4.02 17.49 10.12
N ASP A 165 -3.95 18.61 10.86
CA ASP A 165 -4.08 18.63 12.33
C ASP A 165 -5.39 18.00 12.83
N ASN A 166 -6.43 18.07 12.01
CA ASN A 166 -7.76 17.50 12.28
C ASN A 166 -8.03 16.19 11.52
N ALA A 167 -6.98 15.47 11.11
CA ALA A 167 -7.13 14.20 10.42
C ALA A 167 -7.91 13.19 11.28
N PRO A 168 -8.76 12.36 10.65
CA PRO A 168 -9.42 11.27 11.36
C PRO A 168 -8.38 10.35 11.99
N GLN A 169 -8.64 9.92 13.21
CA GLN A 169 -7.78 8.95 13.90
C GLN A 169 -8.33 7.54 13.73
N GLY A 170 -7.45 6.57 13.66
CA GLY A 170 -7.82 5.17 13.57
C GLY A 170 -6.85 4.37 12.71
N PRO A 171 -6.92 3.04 12.77
CA PRO A 171 -5.95 2.17 12.10
C PRO A 171 -6.00 2.22 10.56
N GLN A 172 -7.01 2.89 10.01
CA GLN A 172 -7.20 3.06 8.56
C GLN A 172 -6.66 4.40 8.04
N PHE A 173 -6.18 5.27 8.92
CA PHE A 173 -5.76 6.63 8.55
C PHE A 173 -4.29 6.85 8.83
N PHE A 174 -3.71 7.80 8.11
CA PHE A 174 -2.34 8.22 8.35
C PHE A 174 -2.23 8.97 9.68
N ALA A 175 -1.16 8.65 10.40
CA ALA A 175 -0.77 9.33 11.63
C ALA A 175 0.32 10.38 11.34
N PRO A 176 0.59 11.31 12.28
CA PRO A 176 1.61 12.35 12.08
C PRO A 176 3.00 11.81 11.70
N GLU A 177 3.35 10.61 12.15
CA GLU A 177 4.60 9.93 11.78
C GLU A 177 4.67 9.49 10.31
N ASP A 178 3.54 9.39 9.62
CA ASP A 178 3.46 9.00 8.23
C ASP A 178 3.68 10.18 7.27
N GLU A 179 3.68 11.40 7.80
CA GLU A 179 3.82 12.61 7.00
C GLU A 179 5.12 12.60 6.20
N GLY A 180 5.03 12.99 4.94
CA GLY A 180 6.16 13.02 4.01
C GLY A 180 6.46 11.69 3.34
N ASN A 181 5.93 10.56 3.83
CA ASN A 181 6.04 9.27 3.18
C ASN A 181 5.22 9.22 1.89
N ARG A 182 5.51 8.24 1.02
CA ARG A 182 4.86 8.11 -0.30
C ARG A 182 4.37 6.72 -0.62
N VAL A 183 4.82 5.74 0.14
CA VAL A 183 4.41 4.34 0.00
C VAL A 183 3.67 3.93 1.25
N ALA A 184 2.54 3.28 1.09
CA ALA A 184 1.77 2.74 2.21
C ALA A 184 1.47 1.27 1.98
N VAL A 185 1.53 0.49 3.06
CA VAL A 185 1.21 -0.94 3.09
C VAL A 185 -0.04 -1.13 3.93
N TRP A 186 -1.00 -1.84 3.37
CA TRP A 186 -2.32 -2.04 3.92
C TRP A 186 -2.61 -3.52 4.12
N ASP A 187 -3.29 -3.85 5.19
CA ASP A 187 -4.00 -5.13 5.29
C ASP A 187 -5.28 -5.05 4.47
N VAL A 188 -5.41 -5.91 3.47
CA VAL A 188 -6.55 -5.90 2.54
C VAL A 188 -7.85 -6.28 3.23
N ARG A 189 -7.79 -7.15 4.22
CA ARG A 189 -8.95 -7.67 4.91
C ARG A 189 -9.54 -6.68 5.90
N THR A 190 -8.68 -6.04 6.69
CA THR A 190 -9.11 -5.11 7.76
C THR A 190 -9.17 -3.66 7.28
N GLY A 191 -8.46 -3.35 6.19
CA GLY A 191 -8.28 -1.97 5.73
C GLY A 191 -7.28 -1.19 6.58
N HIS A 192 -6.57 -1.85 7.51
CA HIS A 192 -5.62 -1.18 8.39
C HIS A 192 -4.36 -0.77 7.63
N LEU A 193 -3.89 0.41 7.93
CA LEU A 193 -2.57 0.88 7.55
C LEU A 193 -1.55 0.16 8.44
N LEU A 194 -0.66 -0.60 7.84
CA LEU A 194 0.36 -1.35 8.57
C LEU A 194 1.66 -0.57 8.68
N ARG A 195 2.05 0.08 7.59
CA ARG A 195 3.33 0.81 7.54
C ARG A 195 3.38 1.76 6.36
N THR A 196 4.16 2.83 6.50
CA THR A 196 4.51 3.73 5.41
C THR A 196 6.02 3.81 5.22
N PHE A 197 6.44 4.23 4.02
CA PHE A 197 7.85 4.38 3.68
C PHE A 197 8.09 5.66 2.89
N PRO A 198 9.18 6.39 3.18
CA PRO A 198 9.67 7.44 2.31
C PRO A 198 10.30 6.84 1.05
N ILE A 199 10.34 7.61 -0.01
CA ILE A 199 11.20 7.33 -1.17
C ILE A 199 12.53 8.05 -0.93
N LEU A 200 13.57 7.27 -0.75
CA LEU A 200 14.93 7.77 -0.53
C LEU A 200 15.64 8.01 -1.87
N GLN A 201 16.68 8.84 -1.86
CA GLN A 201 17.52 9.04 -3.05
C GLN A 201 18.11 7.73 -3.59
N GLU A 202 18.43 6.81 -2.67
CA GLU A 202 18.94 5.48 -2.99
C GLU A 202 17.93 4.64 -3.80
N ASP A 203 16.64 4.85 -3.59
CA ASP A 203 15.58 4.14 -4.31
C ASP A 203 15.46 4.58 -5.78
N THR A 204 15.98 5.78 -6.09
CA THR A 204 15.98 6.35 -7.43
C THR A 204 17.31 6.21 -8.15
N ALA A 205 18.35 5.68 -7.49
CA ALA A 205 19.65 5.46 -8.08
C ALA A 205 19.65 4.21 -8.97
N GLY A 206 20.10 4.33 -10.19
CA GLY A 206 20.36 3.18 -11.07
C GLY A 206 21.62 2.41 -10.62
N PRO A 207 21.75 1.10 -10.97
CA PRO A 207 22.87 0.26 -10.53
C PRO A 207 24.25 0.72 -11.04
N ASN A 208 24.33 1.57 -12.06
CA ASN A 208 25.59 2.01 -12.70
C ASN A 208 25.62 3.48 -13.15
N GLY A 209 24.85 4.37 -12.54
CA GLY A 209 24.88 5.73 -13.07
C GLY A 209 23.87 6.71 -12.49
N PRO A 210 23.64 7.81 -13.19
CA PRO A 210 22.82 8.91 -12.71
C PRO A 210 21.41 8.43 -12.39
N ALA A 211 20.80 9.07 -11.38
CA ALA A 211 19.45 8.78 -10.90
C ALA A 211 18.49 8.48 -12.05
N MET A 212 17.88 7.29 -12.01
CA MET A 212 16.77 6.99 -12.91
C MET A 212 15.66 8.00 -12.68
N LYS A 213 14.94 8.41 -13.74
CA LYS A 213 13.75 9.23 -13.62
C LYS A 213 12.60 8.42 -13.02
N GLY A 214 12.74 7.99 -11.77
CA GLY A 214 11.76 7.21 -11.06
C GLY A 214 12.39 6.14 -10.18
N PHE A 215 11.62 5.62 -9.25
CA PHE A 215 12.02 4.51 -8.40
C PHE A 215 11.55 3.17 -8.99
N SER A 216 12.16 2.07 -8.54
CA SER A 216 11.77 0.73 -8.99
C SER A 216 10.39 0.34 -8.44
N TRP A 217 9.50 -0.06 -9.33
CA TRP A 217 8.21 -0.65 -8.96
C TRP A 217 8.13 -2.10 -9.46
N PRO A 218 7.57 -3.04 -8.70
CA PRO A 218 7.00 -2.90 -7.35
C PRO A 218 8.06 -2.56 -6.29
N PHE A 219 7.67 -1.70 -5.31
CA PHE A 219 8.55 -1.21 -4.25
C PHE A 219 9.01 -2.32 -3.30
N LEU A 220 8.12 -3.25 -3.02
CA LEU A 220 8.39 -4.45 -2.25
C LEU A 220 8.37 -5.67 -3.17
N LYS A 221 9.27 -6.60 -2.92
CA LYS A 221 9.28 -7.91 -3.59
C LYS A 221 8.74 -8.96 -2.63
N TRP A 222 7.69 -9.62 -3.02
CA TRP A 222 7.03 -10.64 -2.21
C TRP A 222 7.61 -12.03 -2.45
N SER A 223 7.65 -12.86 -1.40
CA SER A 223 7.80 -14.30 -1.56
C SER A 223 6.57 -14.89 -2.25
N GLY A 224 6.73 -16.04 -2.91
CA GLY A 224 5.63 -16.68 -3.64
C GLY A 224 4.42 -17.06 -2.78
N ASP A 225 4.64 -17.27 -1.48
CA ASP A 225 3.59 -17.58 -0.50
C ASP A 225 3.01 -16.31 0.19
N GLY A 226 3.51 -15.13 -0.15
CA GLY A 226 3.07 -13.85 0.41
C GLY A 226 3.50 -13.58 1.87
N LYS A 227 4.24 -14.51 2.50
CA LYS A 227 4.61 -14.38 3.92
C LYS A 227 5.72 -13.37 4.19
N TYR A 228 6.60 -13.19 3.22
CA TYR A 228 7.74 -12.30 3.34
C TYR A 228 7.76 -11.27 2.24
N CYS A 229 8.23 -10.10 2.55
CA CYS A 229 8.54 -9.09 1.56
C CYS A 229 9.90 -8.47 1.83
N ALA A 230 10.55 -8.02 0.76
CA ALA A 230 11.83 -7.36 0.82
C ALA A 230 11.82 -6.07 0.00
N LYS A 231 12.38 -5.01 0.56
CA LYS A 231 12.74 -3.82 -0.20
C LYS A 231 14.12 -4.04 -0.82
N VAL A 232 14.21 -3.87 -2.13
CA VAL A 232 15.49 -3.95 -2.84
C VAL A 232 15.98 -2.54 -3.13
N THR A 233 17.16 -2.20 -2.59
CA THR A 233 17.82 -0.93 -2.88
C THR A 233 18.92 -1.20 -3.92
N PRO A 234 18.82 -0.63 -5.14
CA PRO A 234 19.85 -0.85 -6.17
C PRO A 234 21.22 -0.34 -5.71
N GLY A 235 22.27 -1.10 -5.99
CA GLY A 235 23.66 -0.68 -5.76
C GLY A 235 24.23 -0.90 -4.36
N LYS A 236 23.50 -1.56 -3.45
CA LYS A 236 24.03 -2.06 -2.17
C LYS A 236 23.98 -3.59 -2.20
N GLY A 237 25.01 -4.22 -2.70
CA GLY A 237 25.28 -5.64 -2.65
C GLY A 237 26.62 -5.88 -1.96
#